data_05afa3c008912c594154b0b42a676d07
#
_entry.id   05afa3c008912c594154b0b42a676d07
#
_cell.length_a   1.000
_cell.length_b   1.000
_cell.length_c   1.000
_cell.angle_alpha   90.00
_cell.angle_beta   90.00
_cell.angle_gamma   90.00
#
_symmetry.space_group_name_H-M   'P 1'
#
loop_
_entity.id
_entity.type
_entity.pdbx_description
1 polymer ?
#
loop_
_entity_poly.entity_id
_entity_poly.type
_entity_poly.pdbx_seq_one_letter_code
_entity_poly.pdbx_strand_id
1 'polypeptide(L)'
;MKTRWLGAIGGACVAVSLGAASPALAEAAPARTGGLPLEALPTQTLASGQCALFLWARTTPPRRVFMALQDPAVARIRINGRSVDLPRTAAEGESAYGHAPMQRYEGEGITLTMTIQMDARSGLVGGAVIPTGSLEYRDAKGWETVIPVAGMVGCQP
;
A
#
# COMPACT_ATOMS: atom_id res chain seq x y z
N MET A 1 58.31 74.25 -2.11
CA MET A 1 58.83 73.12 -1.34
C MET A 1 58.01 71.86 -1.65
N LYS A 2 58.73 70.83 -1.93
CA LYS A 2 58.22 69.49 -2.41
C LYS A 2 57.57 68.75 -1.27
N THR A 3 56.50 67.99 -1.54
CA THR A 3 56.38 66.64 -1.00
C THR A 3 55.35 65.87 -1.77
N ARG A 4 55.77 64.71 -2.41
CA ARG A 4 55.02 63.69 -3.13
C ARG A 4 54.43 62.75 -2.11
N TRP A 5 53.18 62.36 -2.29
CA TRP A 5 52.63 61.17 -1.63
C TRP A 5 52.15 60.17 -2.70
N LEU A 6 52.77 58.98 -2.68
CA LEU A 6 52.33 57.81 -3.45
C LEU A 6 51.15 57.19 -2.75
N GLY A 7 50.04 56.98 -3.47
CA GLY A 7 48.89 56.16 -3.03
C GLY A 7 49.06 54.76 -3.52
N ALA A 8 49.07 53.84 -2.59
CA ALA A 8 49.05 52.37 -2.89
C ALA A 8 47.65 51.91 -3.24
N ILE A 9 47.54 51.21 -4.37
CA ILE A 9 46.30 50.59 -4.83
C ILE A 9 46.25 49.20 -4.21
N GLY A 10 45.36 48.98 -3.21
CA GLY A 10 45.08 47.69 -2.62
C GLY A 10 44.00 46.97 -3.46
N GLY A 11 44.40 45.95 -4.21
CA GLY A 11 43.45 45.08 -4.92
C GLY A 11 42.78 44.09 -3.95
N ALA A 12 41.48 44.19 -3.82
CA ALA A 12 40.67 43.21 -3.10
C ALA A 12 40.36 42.04 -4.01
N CYS A 13 40.99 40.88 -3.75
CA CYS A 13 40.60 39.61 -4.38
C CYS A 13 39.33 39.10 -3.72
N VAL A 14 38.20 39.14 -4.44
CA VAL A 14 36.96 38.46 -4.05
C VAL A 14 37.09 37.00 -4.45
N ALA A 15 37.27 36.11 -3.46
CA ALA A 15 37.23 34.68 -3.64
C ALA A 15 35.76 34.22 -3.74
N VAL A 16 35.32 33.87 -4.93
CA VAL A 16 34.02 33.23 -5.17
C VAL A 16 34.17 31.76 -4.85
N SER A 17 33.68 31.31 -3.70
CA SER A 17 33.57 29.92 -3.32
C SER A 17 32.37 29.30 -4.05
N LEU A 18 32.61 28.52 -5.12
CA LEU A 18 31.61 27.64 -5.71
C LEU A 18 31.32 26.52 -4.72
N GLY A 19 30.17 26.58 -4.03
CA GLY A 19 29.64 25.52 -3.23
C GLY A 19 29.18 24.37 -4.18
N ALA A 20 29.92 23.26 -4.21
CA ALA A 20 29.49 22.06 -4.88
C ALA A 20 28.34 21.44 -4.07
N ALA A 21 27.10 21.58 -4.57
CA ALA A 21 25.95 20.83 -4.06
C ALA A 21 26.13 19.36 -4.43
N SER A 22 26.50 18.52 -3.47
CA SER A 22 26.49 17.07 -3.64
C SER A 22 25.05 16.60 -3.82
N PRO A 23 24.72 15.83 -4.87
CA PRO A 23 23.40 15.19 -4.94
C PRO A 23 23.31 14.17 -3.82
N ALA A 24 22.34 14.32 -2.94
CA ALA A 24 21.99 13.30 -1.98
C ALA A 24 21.52 12.07 -2.77
N LEU A 25 22.33 11.01 -2.76
CA LEU A 25 21.92 9.70 -3.25
C LEU A 25 20.76 9.26 -2.34
N ALA A 26 19.56 9.20 -2.92
CA ALA A 26 18.42 8.58 -2.26
C ALA A 26 18.81 7.12 -1.99
N GLU A 27 19.04 6.80 -0.74
CA GLU A 27 19.32 5.44 -0.28
C GLU A 27 18.11 4.58 -0.60
N ALA A 28 18.25 3.71 -1.61
CA ALA A 28 17.21 2.77 -1.99
C ALA A 28 16.91 1.87 -0.80
N ALA A 29 15.66 1.84 -0.36
CA ALA A 29 15.23 0.97 0.72
C ALA A 29 15.64 -0.47 0.42
N PRO A 30 16.17 -1.23 1.40
CA PRO A 30 16.67 -2.58 1.17
C PRO A 30 15.55 -3.46 0.63
N ALA A 31 15.80 -4.08 -0.53
CA ALA A 31 14.90 -5.07 -1.11
C ALA A 31 14.75 -6.23 -0.11
N ARG A 32 13.52 -6.44 0.39
CA ARG A 32 13.25 -7.60 1.25
C ARG A 32 13.37 -8.85 0.41
N THR A 33 14.39 -9.65 0.66
CA THR A 33 14.64 -10.91 -0.03
C THR A 33 13.53 -11.91 0.34
N GLY A 34 12.62 -12.19 -0.61
CA GLY A 34 11.90 -13.46 -0.68
C GLY A 34 10.75 -13.70 0.29
N GLY A 35 9.75 -12.83 0.38
CA GLY A 35 8.50 -13.17 1.05
C GLY A 35 7.41 -12.12 0.81
N LEU A 36 6.13 -12.57 0.74
CA LEU A 36 5.02 -11.63 0.75
C LEU A 36 5.04 -10.86 2.09
N PRO A 37 4.78 -9.54 2.10
CA PRO A 37 4.66 -8.76 3.33
C PRO A 37 3.44 -9.18 4.15
N LEU A 38 2.44 -9.78 3.50
CA LEU A 38 1.23 -10.27 4.12
C LEU A 38 1.34 -11.75 4.45
N GLU A 39 1.06 -12.08 5.69
CA GLU A 39 1.01 -13.45 6.21
C GLU A 39 -0.39 -14.07 6.02
N ALA A 40 -0.47 -15.39 6.16
CA ALA A 40 -1.75 -16.09 6.11
C ALA A 40 -2.66 -15.63 7.27
N LEU A 41 -3.87 -15.19 6.94
CA LEU A 41 -4.90 -14.88 7.94
C LEU A 41 -5.41 -16.17 8.60
N PRO A 42 -5.60 -16.19 9.92
CA PRO A 42 -6.28 -17.28 10.62
C PRO A 42 -7.74 -17.38 10.17
N THR A 43 -8.42 -18.43 10.61
CA THR A 43 -9.86 -18.58 10.39
C THR A 43 -10.62 -17.35 10.91
N GLN A 44 -11.55 -16.87 10.11
CA GLN A 44 -12.40 -15.72 10.43
C GLN A 44 -13.83 -16.20 10.63
N THR A 45 -14.52 -15.62 11.60
CA THR A 45 -15.95 -15.85 11.86
C THR A 45 -16.71 -14.60 11.48
N LEU A 46 -17.76 -14.75 10.68
CA LEU A 46 -18.69 -13.68 10.32
C LEU A 46 -19.93 -13.77 11.20
N ALA A 47 -20.52 -12.63 11.51
CA ALA A 47 -21.84 -12.59 12.11
C ALA A 47 -22.92 -12.98 11.09
N SER A 48 -24.09 -13.45 11.57
CA SER A 48 -25.24 -13.72 10.68
C SER A 48 -25.61 -12.46 9.90
N GLY A 49 -25.86 -12.60 8.60
CA GLY A 49 -26.14 -11.53 7.65
C GLY A 49 -24.92 -10.70 7.24
N GLN A 50 -23.74 -10.93 7.82
CA GLN A 50 -22.53 -10.20 7.45
C GLN A 50 -21.92 -10.75 6.17
N CYS A 51 -21.56 -9.86 5.24
CA CYS A 51 -20.82 -10.19 4.03
C CYS A 51 -19.34 -9.81 4.18
N ALA A 52 -18.47 -10.64 3.64
CA ALA A 52 -17.04 -10.34 3.59
C ALA A 52 -16.43 -10.73 2.24
N LEU A 53 -15.42 -9.99 1.86
CA LEU A 53 -14.56 -10.25 0.72
C LEU A 53 -13.28 -10.91 1.21
N PHE A 54 -12.91 -12.05 0.63
CA PHE A 54 -11.71 -12.79 0.97
C PHE A 54 -10.80 -12.92 -0.24
N LEU A 55 -9.51 -12.63 -0.07
CA LEU A 55 -8.52 -12.78 -1.13
C LEU A 55 -7.38 -13.70 -0.70
N TRP A 56 -7.00 -14.55 -1.64
CA TRP A 56 -5.85 -15.45 -1.55
C TRP A 56 -4.76 -14.96 -2.47
N ALA A 57 -3.54 -14.82 -1.95
CA ALA A 57 -2.36 -14.59 -2.78
C ALA A 57 -2.13 -15.80 -3.70
N ARG A 58 -1.78 -15.52 -4.95
CA ARG A 58 -1.46 -16.53 -5.96
C ARG A 58 -0.06 -17.12 -5.74
N THR A 59 0.11 -17.79 -4.60
CA THR A 59 1.30 -18.53 -4.22
C THR A 59 1.02 -20.04 -4.25
N THR A 60 2.07 -20.83 -4.14
CA THR A 60 1.95 -22.29 -4.00
C THR A 60 2.47 -22.72 -2.62
N PRO A 61 1.61 -23.16 -1.68
CA PRO A 61 0.14 -23.18 -1.76
C PRO A 61 -0.48 -21.78 -1.68
N PRO A 62 -1.74 -21.61 -2.16
CA PRO A 62 -2.47 -20.35 -2.00
C PRO A 62 -2.67 -20.00 -0.52
N ARG A 63 -2.49 -18.72 -0.15
CA ARG A 63 -2.65 -18.26 1.23
C ARG A 63 -3.68 -17.14 1.29
N ARG A 64 -4.69 -17.27 2.16
CA ARG A 64 -5.62 -16.20 2.43
C ARG A 64 -4.88 -15.07 3.16
N VAL A 65 -4.73 -13.94 2.51
CA VAL A 65 -3.91 -12.81 3.00
C VAL A 65 -4.72 -11.56 3.33
N PHE A 66 -6.02 -11.55 2.95
CA PHE A 66 -6.85 -10.36 3.06
C PHE A 66 -8.31 -10.75 3.29
N MET A 67 -8.98 -9.99 4.15
CA MET A 67 -10.42 -9.99 4.33
C MET A 67 -10.89 -8.54 4.43
N ALA A 68 -12.00 -8.19 3.77
CA ALA A 68 -12.64 -6.89 3.95
C ALA A 68 -14.09 -7.04 4.35
N LEU A 69 -14.52 -6.19 5.28
CA LEU A 69 -15.90 -6.01 5.69
C LEU A 69 -16.46 -4.71 5.11
N GLN A 70 -17.78 -4.65 4.95
CA GLN A 70 -18.47 -3.43 4.57
C GLN A 70 -18.83 -2.58 5.80
N ASP A 71 -19.26 -3.23 6.86
CA ASP A 71 -19.65 -2.60 8.11
C ASP A 71 -19.06 -3.39 9.31
N PRO A 72 -18.13 -2.78 10.05
CA PRO A 72 -17.43 -1.55 9.72
C PRO A 72 -16.61 -1.67 8.43
N ALA A 73 -16.40 -0.55 7.71
CA ALA A 73 -15.63 -0.53 6.45
C ALA A 73 -14.14 -0.67 6.72
N VAL A 74 -13.67 -1.90 6.92
CA VAL A 74 -12.28 -2.22 7.27
C VAL A 74 -11.76 -3.38 6.45
N ALA A 75 -10.44 -3.41 6.23
CA ALA A 75 -9.73 -4.59 5.76
C ALA A 75 -8.90 -5.18 6.89
N ARG A 76 -8.90 -6.50 7.02
CA ARG A 76 -8.03 -7.24 7.92
C ARG A 76 -6.93 -7.92 7.15
N ILE A 77 -5.71 -7.69 7.58
CA ILE A 77 -4.49 -8.34 7.11
C ILE A 77 -3.71 -8.91 8.29
N ARG A 78 -2.72 -9.76 8.01
CA ARG A 78 -1.76 -10.21 9.02
C ARG A 78 -0.35 -9.82 8.60
N ILE A 79 0.37 -9.15 9.51
CA ILE A 79 1.74 -8.68 9.31
C ILE A 79 2.51 -8.76 10.64
N ASN A 80 3.76 -9.18 10.58
CA ASN A 80 4.63 -9.33 11.77
C ASN A 80 3.97 -10.14 12.90
N GLY A 81 3.29 -11.24 12.55
CA GLY A 81 2.66 -12.17 13.48
C GLY A 81 1.33 -11.68 14.09
N ARG A 82 0.83 -10.48 13.77
CA ARG A 82 -0.42 -9.93 14.31
C ARG A 82 -1.43 -9.59 13.22
N SER A 83 -2.70 -9.70 13.52
CA SER A 83 -3.77 -9.20 12.67
C SER A 83 -3.95 -7.70 12.89
N VAL A 84 -4.13 -6.97 11.79
CA VAL A 84 -4.30 -5.51 11.76
C VAL A 84 -5.56 -5.19 10.96
N ASP A 85 -6.40 -4.33 11.50
CA ASP A 85 -7.59 -3.82 10.84
C ASP A 85 -7.28 -2.41 10.31
N LEU A 86 -7.40 -2.24 9.00
CA LEU A 86 -7.17 -0.99 8.29
C LEU A 86 -8.50 -0.38 7.86
N PRO A 87 -8.87 0.82 8.30
CA PRO A 87 -10.06 1.51 7.82
C PRO A 87 -9.98 1.79 6.32
N ARG A 88 -11.13 1.68 5.63
CA ARG A 88 -11.26 2.05 4.22
C ARG A 88 -11.29 3.57 4.09
N THR A 89 -10.36 4.12 3.30
CA THR A 89 -10.23 5.57 3.07
C THR A 89 -10.78 6.02 1.72
N ALA A 90 -10.88 5.11 0.74
CA ALA A 90 -11.47 5.39 -0.57
C ALA A 90 -12.11 4.14 -1.17
N ALA A 91 -13.11 4.36 -2.04
CA ALA A 91 -13.74 3.34 -2.86
C ALA A 91 -14.18 3.95 -4.18
N GLU A 92 -13.88 3.28 -5.30
CA GLU A 92 -14.15 3.75 -6.65
C GLU A 92 -14.78 2.64 -7.50
N GLY A 93 -15.72 3.05 -8.37
CA GLY A 93 -16.48 2.17 -9.25
C GLY A 93 -17.79 1.69 -8.64
N GLU A 94 -18.59 0.96 -9.44
CA GLU A 94 -19.88 0.44 -9.03
C GLU A 94 -19.70 -0.72 -8.03
N SER A 95 -20.31 -0.56 -6.86
CA SER A 95 -20.19 -1.54 -5.78
C SER A 95 -21.16 -2.72 -5.97
N ALA A 96 -20.66 -3.93 -5.76
CA ALA A 96 -21.44 -5.15 -5.65
C ALA A 96 -21.13 -5.85 -4.32
N TYR A 97 -22.16 -6.39 -3.66
CA TYR A 97 -22.02 -7.03 -2.32
C TYR A 97 -21.30 -6.15 -1.28
N GLY A 98 -21.46 -4.81 -1.40
CA GLY A 98 -20.83 -3.82 -0.52
C GLY A 98 -19.37 -3.51 -0.80
N HIS A 99 -18.80 -4.05 -1.87
CA HIS A 99 -17.43 -3.83 -2.25
C HIS A 99 -17.33 -3.20 -3.64
N ALA A 100 -16.58 -2.10 -3.76
CA ALA A 100 -16.23 -1.48 -5.02
C ALA A 100 -15.04 -2.22 -5.68
N PRO A 101 -14.89 -2.15 -7.01
CA PRO A 101 -13.77 -2.78 -7.70
C PRO A 101 -12.41 -2.21 -7.32
N MET A 102 -12.30 -0.95 -6.91
CA MET A 102 -11.10 -0.37 -6.33
C MET A 102 -11.42 0.14 -4.93
N GLN A 103 -10.61 -0.23 -3.95
CA GLN A 103 -10.74 0.24 -2.57
C GLN A 103 -9.35 0.46 -1.96
N ARG A 104 -9.23 1.53 -1.18
CA ARG A 104 -8.01 1.88 -0.47
C ARG A 104 -8.23 1.82 1.03
N TYR A 105 -7.25 1.28 1.73
CA TYR A 105 -7.24 1.10 3.16
C TYR A 105 -5.94 1.65 3.74
N GLU A 106 -6.00 2.38 4.84
CA GLU A 106 -4.83 3.02 5.43
C GLU A 106 -4.86 2.92 6.95
N GLY A 107 -3.71 2.65 7.54
CA GLY A 107 -3.52 2.60 8.99
C GLY A 107 -2.16 2.02 9.36
N GLU A 108 -1.68 2.31 10.54
CA GLU A 108 -0.40 1.82 11.09
C GLU A 108 0.82 2.00 10.17
N GLY A 109 0.83 3.07 9.37
CA GLY A 109 1.89 3.33 8.39
C GLY A 109 1.83 2.42 7.15
N ILE A 110 0.70 1.75 6.93
CA ILE A 110 0.44 0.89 5.78
C ILE A 110 -0.61 1.55 4.90
N THR A 111 -0.38 1.56 3.60
CA THR A 111 -1.37 1.81 2.56
C THR A 111 -1.57 0.53 1.76
N LEU A 112 -2.81 0.12 1.59
CA LEU A 112 -3.18 -1.05 0.82
C LEU A 112 -4.26 -0.67 -0.18
N THR A 113 -3.96 -0.74 -1.49
CA THR A 113 -4.94 -0.54 -2.56
C THR A 113 -5.33 -1.90 -3.14
N MET A 114 -6.61 -2.20 -3.08
CA MET A 114 -7.19 -3.40 -3.66
C MET A 114 -7.84 -3.04 -5.01
N THR A 115 -7.49 -3.78 -6.06
CA THR A 115 -8.19 -3.75 -7.34
C THR A 115 -8.65 -5.15 -7.68
N ILE A 116 -9.96 -5.32 -7.95
CA ILE A 116 -10.56 -6.63 -8.20
C ILE A 116 -11.55 -6.59 -9.36
N GLN A 117 -11.73 -7.72 -10.00
CA GLN A 117 -12.81 -7.98 -10.93
C GLN A 117 -13.75 -9.01 -10.31
N MET A 118 -15.01 -8.65 -10.12
CA MET A 118 -16.04 -9.55 -9.60
C MET A 118 -16.81 -10.20 -10.75
N ASP A 119 -17.05 -11.49 -10.61
CA ASP A 119 -17.80 -12.30 -11.56
C ASP A 119 -18.97 -13.00 -10.82
N ALA A 120 -20.18 -12.52 -11.10
CA ALA A 120 -21.41 -13.12 -10.57
C ALA A 120 -21.75 -14.35 -11.40
N ARG A 121 -21.53 -15.55 -10.86
CA ARG A 121 -21.82 -16.80 -11.54
C ARG A 121 -23.25 -17.27 -11.28
N SER A 122 -23.89 -17.78 -12.34
CA SER A 122 -25.18 -18.45 -12.21
C SER A 122 -25.09 -19.63 -11.23
N GLY A 123 -26.00 -19.69 -10.26
CA GLY A 123 -25.99 -20.72 -9.21
C GLY A 123 -25.25 -20.37 -7.93
N LEU A 124 -24.50 -19.26 -7.89
CA LEU A 124 -23.91 -18.73 -6.66
C LEU A 124 -24.87 -17.69 -6.04
N VAL A 125 -25.55 -18.09 -4.96
CA VAL A 125 -26.47 -17.22 -4.22
C VAL A 125 -25.73 -16.52 -3.09
N GLY A 126 -25.89 -15.18 -2.98
CA GLY A 126 -25.30 -14.41 -1.89
C GLY A 126 -23.80 -14.16 -1.99
N GLY A 127 -23.23 -14.22 -3.20
CA GLY A 127 -21.81 -13.98 -3.38
C GLY A 127 -21.36 -13.85 -4.83
N ALA A 128 -20.07 -13.60 -5.03
CA ALA A 128 -19.42 -13.56 -6.33
C ALA A 128 -17.98 -14.10 -6.22
N VAL A 129 -17.47 -14.58 -7.36
CA VAL A 129 -16.07 -15.00 -7.47
C VAL A 129 -15.22 -13.80 -7.91
N ILE A 130 -13.99 -13.76 -7.45
CA ILE A 130 -12.99 -12.80 -7.87
C ILE A 130 -11.89 -13.57 -8.60
N PRO A 131 -12.02 -13.76 -9.93
CA PRO A 131 -11.07 -14.56 -10.69
C PRO A 131 -9.70 -13.91 -10.78
N THR A 132 -9.64 -12.57 -10.69
CA THR A 132 -8.39 -11.83 -10.77
C THR A 132 -8.47 -10.53 -9.97
N GLY A 133 -7.34 -10.16 -9.38
CA GLY A 133 -7.16 -8.89 -8.66
C GLY A 133 -5.71 -8.70 -8.24
N SER A 134 -5.45 -7.55 -7.65
CA SER A 134 -4.18 -7.18 -7.05
C SER A 134 -4.37 -6.48 -5.72
N LEU A 135 -3.40 -6.66 -4.83
CA LEU A 135 -3.20 -5.85 -3.64
C LEU A 135 -1.87 -5.11 -3.81
N GLU A 136 -1.93 -3.79 -3.90
CA GLU A 136 -0.75 -2.93 -3.87
C GLU A 136 -0.49 -2.56 -2.42
N TYR A 137 0.62 -3.02 -1.89
CA TYR A 137 1.05 -2.77 -0.52
C TYR A 137 2.17 -1.75 -0.49
N ARG A 138 2.05 -0.75 0.38
CA ARG A 138 3.09 0.24 0.68
C ARG A 138 3.27 0.35 2.19
N ASP A 139 4.51 0.33 2.67
CA ASP A 139 4.83 0.56 4.08
C ASP A 139 5.24 2.02 4.36
N ALA A 140 5.38 2.35 5.65
CA ALA A 140 5.79 3.69 6.11
C ALA A 140 7.19 4.12 5.63
N LYS A 141 8.02 3.19 5.16
CA LYS A 141 9.35 3.46 4.61
C LYS A 141 9.32 3.69 3.11
N GLY A 142 8.13 3.64 2.48
CA GLY A 142 7.94 3.79 1.04
C GLY A 142 8.26 2.52 0.23
N TRP A 143 8.48 1.37 0.89
CA TRP A 143 8.63 0.11 0.16
C TRP A 143 7.27 -0.36 -0.36
N GLU A 144 7.24 -0.74 -1.64
CA GLU A 144 6.02 -1.12 -2.35
C GLU A 144 6.14 -2.50 -2.97
N THR A 145 5.02 -3.20 -3.06
CA THR A 145 4.90 -4.44 -3.83
C THR A 145 3.46 -4.66 -4.29
N VAL A 146 3.32 -5.37 -5.40
CA VAL A 146 2.02 -5.81 -5.93
C VAL A 146 1.88 -7.30 -5.71
N ILE A 147 0.79 -7.71 -5.09
CA ILE A 147 0.47 -9.11 -4.78
C ILE A 147 -0.70 -9.52 -5.66
N PRO A 148 -0.49 -10.39 -6.66
CA PRO A 148 -1.59 -10.96 -7.43
C PRO A 148 -2.49 -11.82 -6.54
N VAL A 149 -3.80 -11.62 -6.65
CA VAL A 149 -4.78 -12.31 -5.82
C VAL A 149 -5.94 -12.88 -6.65
N ALA A 150 -6.64 -13.81 -6.05
CA ALA A 150 -7.97 -14.25 -6.47
C ALA A 150 -8.80 -14.50 -5.22
N GLY A 151 -10.12 -14.56 -5.35
CA GLY A 151 -10.93 -14.70 -4.15
C GLY A 151 -12.41 -14.84 -4.40
N MET A 152 -13.16 -14.43 -3.39
CA MET A 152 -14.61 -14.43 -3.39
C MET A 152 -15.16 -13.41 -2.41
N VAL A 153 -16.36 -12.96 -2.66
CA VAL A 153 -17.22 -12.31 -1.68
C VAL A 153 -18.33 -13.29 -1.30
N GLY A 154 -18.67 -13.37 -0.04
CA GLY A 154 -19.73 -14.22 0.45
C GLY A 154 -20.36 -13.68 1.73
N CYS A 155 -21.63 -14.01 1.94
CA CYS A 155 -22.41 -13.60 3.10
C CYS A 155 -22.72 -14.81 3.98
N GLN A 156 -22.66 -14.61 5.30
CA GLN A 156 -23.14 -15.59 6.28
C GLN A 156 -24.67 -15.54 6.27
N PRO A 157 -25.37 -16.67 6.08
CA PRO A 157 -26.82 -16.74 6.16
C PRO A 157 -27.36 -16.29 7.53
#